data_5558813a662a0101e794e5e4bd2a6c9e
#
_entry.id   5558813a662a0101e794e5e4bd2a6c9e
#
_cell.length_a   1.000
_cell.length_b   1.000
_cell.length_c   1.000
_cell.angle_alpha   90.00
_cell.angle_beta   90.00
_cell.angle_gamma   90.00
#
_symmetry.space_group_name_H-M   'P 1'
#
loop_
_entity.id
_entity.type
_entity.pdbx_description
1 polymer ?
#
loop_
_entity_poly.entity_id
_entity_poly.type
_entity_poly.pdbx_seq_one_letter_code
_entity_poly.pdbx_strand_id
1 'polypeptide(L)'
;MKRTCLSFAVLVLAAFHSASAQDLKLNDREYFEAQGVNVLVYNNLFTGGFNDEKNAGIELIHHGVRTAQGGAVRLSNTPEQWDLVPTVSNRKVDRASQTIETSLRYKDYDFDSRVVVTAKGKGVEIAVYLDKPVPKALEGKAGLNLEFLPSQYWGKAYLMDGRPDRFPRYAVSKTVTKPNSEKIKQFKGYVTSDDRGTGRFVDPLPLETGHTLLLAPDEPARMVKITSPGADLLLFDGRMLAQNGWYVVRSLLPAGKTGKVLTWTVEPNAIKGWIREPNIGFSQVGYIPSQPKVAVIELDKNDQPLAKASLYKIGND
;
A
#
# COMPACT_ATOMS: atom_id res chain seq x y z
N MET A 1 -34.47 -11.76 68.80
CA MET A 1 -34.50 -10.75 67.71
C MET A 1 -33.40 -11.13 66.72
N LYS A 2 -33.77 -11.77 65.60
CA LYS A 2 -32.83 -12.15 64.50
C LYS A 2 -32.89 -11.05 63.46
N ARG A 3 -31.78 -10.33 63.20
CA ARG A 3 -31.65 -9.36 62.13
C ARG A 3 -31.13 -10.07 60.87
N THR A 4 -31.97 -10.11 59.85
CA THR A 4 -31.62 -10.61 58.53
C THR A 4 -31.05 -9.48 57.72
N CYS A 5 -29.76 -9.54 57.35
CA CYS A 5 -29.13 -8.63 56.40
C CYS A 5 -29.45 -9.12 54.99
N LEU A 6 -30.16 -8.28 54.23
CA LEU A 6 -30.42 -8.49 52.79
C LEU A 6 -29.29 -7.79 52.02
N SER A 7 -28.41 -8.58 51.42
CA SER A 7 -27.36 -8.07 50.56
C SER A 7 -27.93 -7.89 49.14
N PHE A 8 -28.01 -6.62 48.67
CA PHE A 8 -28.37 -6.28 47.31
C PHE A 8 -27.09 -6.34 46.44
N ALA A 9 -26.99 -7.37 45.60
CA ALA A 9 -25.95 -7.45 44.59
C ALA A 9 -26.40 -6.64 43.36
N VAL A 10 -25.80 -5.51 43.14
CA VAL A 10 -25.99 -4.72 41.90
C VAL A 10 -25.14 -5.33 40.80
N LEU A 11 -25.76 -6.02 39.85
CA LEU A 11 -25.13 -6.53 38.66
C LEU A 11 -24.97 -5.36 37.66
N VAL A 12 -23.77 -4.79 37.56
CA VAL A 12 -23.45 -3.82 36.50
C VAL A 12 -23.20 -4.61 35.21
N LEU A 13 -24.18 -4.69 34.34
CA LEU A 13 -24.00 -5.12 32.95
C LEU A 13 -23.19 -4.04 32.20
N ALA A 14 -21.89 -4.23 32.11
CA ALA A 14 -21.06 -3.49 31.17
C ALA A 14 -21.46 -3.93 29.76
N ALA A 15 -22.27 -3.14 29.07
CA ALA A 15 -22.54 -3.30 27.65
C ALA A 15 -21.24 -2.99 26.89
N PHE A 16 -20.47 -4.02 26.57
CA PHE A 16 -19.41 -3.93 25.58
C PHE A 16 -20.06 -3.61 24.25
N HIS A 17 -20.12 -2.34 23.91
CA HIS A 17 -20.37 -1.91 22.55
C HIS A 17 -19.17 -2.37 21.72
N SER A 18 -19.31 -3.54 21.09
CA SER A 18 -18.40 -3.95 20.04
C SER A 18 -18.47 -2.85 18.97
N ALA A 19 -17.47 -2.00 18.94
CA ALA A 19 -17.31 -1.02 17.86
C ALA A 19 -17.14 -1.83 16.57
N SER A 20 -18.25 -2.04 15.83
CA SER A 20 -18.21 -2.69 14.53
C SER A 20 -17.29 -1.85 13.66
N ALA A 21 -16.13 -2.37 13.32
CA ALA A 21 -15.27 -1.73 12.35
C ALA A 21 -16.01 -1.69 11.02
N GLN A 22 -15.90 -0.56 10.35
CA GLN A 22 -16.61 -0.31 9.11
C GLN A 22 -16.04 -1.15 7.98
N ASP A 23 -16.89 -1.88 7.26
CA ASP A 23 -16.49 -2.68 6.10
C ASP A 23 -16.06 -1.77 4.93
N LEU A 24 -14.99 -2.18 4.24
CA LEU A 24 -14.60 -1.59 2.97
C LEU A 24 -15.60 -1.98 1.89
N LYS A 25 -16.02 -1.00 1.07
CA LYS A 25 -16.93 -1.21 -0.06
C LYS A 25 -16.44 -0.49 -1.29
N LEU A 26 -16.67 -1.08 -2.45
CA LEU A 26 -16.44 -0.43 -3.73
C LEU A 26 -17.47 0.70 -3.91
N ASN A 27 -16.97 1.92 -4.09
CA ASN A 27 -17.82 3.11 -4.24
C ASN A 27 -18.08 3.47 -5.72
N ASP A 28 -18.89 4.52 -5.94
CA ASP A 28 -19.25 4.98 -7.29
C ASP A 28 -18.08 5.60 -8.07
N ARG A 29 -16.99 5.95 -7.39
CA ARG A 29 -15.74 6.44 -8.00
C ARG A 29 -14.74 5.33 -8.30
N GLU A 30 -15.16 4.07 -8.16
CA GLU A 30 -14.40 2.88 -8.49
C GLU A 30 -13.11 2.71 -7.67
N TYR A 31 -13.19 2.95 -6.36
CA TYR A 31 -12.19 2.55 -5.38
C TYR A 31 -12.88 2.01 -4.12
N PHE A 32 -12.17 1.22 -3.34
CA PHE A 32 -12.70 0.70 -2.08
C PHE A 32 -12.57 1.75 -0.99
N GLU A 33 -13.62 1.93 -0.22
CA GLU A 33 -13.71 2.98 0.77
C GLU A 33 -14.31 2.49 2.09
N ALA A 34 -13.71 2.91 3.19
CA ALA A 34 -14.28 3.02 4.52
C ALA A 34 -13.93 4.40 5.07
N GLN A 35 -14.52 4.82 6.19
CA GLN A 35 -14.24 6.13 6.75
C GLN A 35 -12.75 6.30 7.09
N GLY A 36 -12.09 7.26 6.45
CA GLY A 36 -10.66 7.52 6.60
C GLY A 36 -9.73 6.54 5.87
N VAL A 37 -10.25 5.55 5.15
CA VAL A 37 -9.45 4.56 4.42
C VAL A 37 -9.92 4.45 2.99
N ASN A 38 -8.97 4.54 2.05
CA ASN A 38 -9.22 4.25 0.64
C ASN A 38 -8.19 3.25 0.12
N VAL A 39 -8.66 2.28 -0.67
CA VAL A 39 -7.82 1.37 -1.44
C VAL A 39 -8.09 1.61 -2.91
N LEU A 40 -7.13 2.20 -3.60
CA LEU A 40 -7.21 2.49 -5.01
C LEU A 40 -6.61 1.32 -5.79
N VAL A 41 -7.28 0.95 -6.88
CA VAL A 41 -6.76 -0.02 -7.86
C VAL A 41 -6.85 0.65 -9.22
N TYR A 42 -5.72 1.01 -9.78
CA TYR A 42 -5.65 1.83 -10.98
C TYR A 42 -4.78 1.22 -12.06
N ASN A 43 -4.94 1.72 -13.26
CA ASN A 43 -4.01 1.57 -14.36
C ASN A 43 -3.77 2.94 -15.01
N ASN A 44 -2.51 3.28 -15.21
CA ASN A 44 -2.09 4.47 -15.92
C ASN A 44 -1.19 4.07 -17.08
N LEU A 45 -1.43 4.63 -18.25
CA LEU A 45 -0.53 4.59 -19.38
C LEU A 45 0.13 5.96 -19.49
N PHE A 46 1.16 6.19 -18.69
CA PHE A 46 1.99 7.36 -18.83
C PHE A 46 3.26 6.99 -19.58
N THR A 47 3.31 7.37 -20.85
CA THR A 47 4.50 7.27 -21.69
C THR A 47 5.04 8.69 -21.85
N GLY A 48 5.94 9.10 -21.00
CA GLY A 48 6.48 10.45 -21.08
C GLY A 48 7.89 10.53 -20.57
N GLY A 49 8.78 10.93 -21.42
CA GLY A 49 10.11 11.45 -21.11
C GLY A 49 10.94 10.59 -20.15
N PHE A 50 11.03 11.02 -18.93
CA PHE A 50 11.85 10.39 -17.89
C PHE A 50 11.05 9.62 -16.84
N ASN A 51 9.74 9.63 -16.90
CA ASN A 51 8.89 8.98 -15.94
C ASN A 51 8.17 7.80 -16.57
N ASP A 52 8.81 6.68 -16.52
CA ASP A 52 8.15 5.40 -16.64
C ASP A 52 7.40 5.13 -15.34
N GLU A 53 6.36 5.92 -15.12
CA GLU A 53 5.45 5.68 -14.02
C GLU A 53 4.74 4.34 -14.24
N LYS A 54 4.66 3.60 -13.20
CA LYS A 54 4.13 2.25 -13.18
C LYS A 54 2.67 2.26 -13.50
N ASN A 55 2.31 1.50 -14.51
CA ASN A 55 1.07 1.65 -15.22
C ASN A 55 -0.13 0.98 -14.55
N ALA A 56 0.07 0.21 -13.49
CA ALA A 56 -0.99 -0.31 -12.65
C ALA A 56 -0.50 -0.46 -11.22
N GLY A 57 -1.41 -0.38 -10.28
CA GLY A 57 -1.02 -0.55 -8.89
C GLY A 57 -2.19 -0.48 -7.92
N ILE A 58 -1.87 -0.91 -6.71
CA ILE A 58 -2.74 -0.73 -5.55
C ILE A 58 -2.09 0.31 -4.66
N GLU A 59 -2.89 1.27 -4.21
CA GLU A 59 -2.47 2.28 -3.24
C GLU A 59 -3.37 2.24 -2.00
N LEU A 60 -2.77 2.52 -0.84
CA LEU A 60 -3.50 2.73 0.40
C LEU A 60 -3.41 4.20 0.81
N ILE A 61 -4.57 4.81 1.03
CA ILE A 61 -4.68 6.13 1.65
C ILE A 61 -5.33 5.94 3.00
N HIS A 62 -4.60 6.30 4.05
CA HIS A 62 -4.97 6.11 5.43
C HIS A 62 -5.09 7.46 6.11
N HIS A 63 -6.30 7.83 6.52
CA HIS A 63 -6.57 9.07 7.26
C HIS A 63 -5.91 10.29 6.58
N GLY A 64 -6.22 10.43 5.28
CA GLY A 64 -5.76 11.55 4.45
C GLY A 64 -4.31 11.45 3.95
N VAL A 65 -3.58 10.39 4.26
CA VAL A 65 -2.16 10.22 3.86
C VAL A 65 -1.97 8.94 3.07
N ARG A 66 -1.25 9.02 1.95
CA ARG A 66 -0.80 7.83 1.23
C ARG A 66 0.22 7.09 2.10
N THR A 67 -0.07 5.85 2.42
CA THR A 67 0.77 5.00 3.28
C THR A 67 1.46 3.87 2.52
N ALA A 68 0.83 3.39 1.43
CA ALA A 68 1.43 2.40 0.55
C ALA A 68 1.06 2.65 -0.90
N GLN A 69 1.89 2.15 -1.81
CA GLN A 69 1.75 2.26 -3.26
C GLN A 69 2.35 1.04 -3.96
N GLY A 70 2.33 1.04 -5.29
CA GLY A 70 3.04 0.07 -6.12
C GLY A 70 2.58 -1.38 -6.00
N GLY A 71 1.36 -1.60 -5.49
CA GLY A 71 0.78 -2.93 -5.32
C GLY A 71 0.50 -3.62 -6.65
N ALA A 72 1.49 -4.38 -7.15
CA ALA A 72 1.42 -5.08 -8.43
C ALA A 72 2.37 -6.28 -8.44
N VAL A 73 2.22 -7.13 -9.47
CA VAL A 73 3.24 -8.14 -9.76
C VAL A 73 4.46 -7.44 -10.33
N ARG A 74 5.61 -7.64 -9.68
CA ARG A 74 6.91 -7.07 -10.03
C ARG A 74 7.90 -8.18 -10.32
N LEU A 75 8.92 -7.86 -11.13
CA LEU A 75 9.96 -8.80 -11.50
C LEU A 75 11.15 -8.78 -10.52
N SER A 76 11.33 -7.67 -9.79
CA SER A 76 12.41 -7.48 -8.81
C SER A 76 11.84 -7.40 -7.40
N ASN A 77 12.65 -7.77 -6.40
CA ASN A 77 12.29 -7.67 -4.97
C ASN A 77 12.01 -6.21 -4.58
N THR A 78 12.91 -5.34 -4.98
CA THR A 78 12.89 -3.92 -4.70
C THR A 78 13.07 -3.19 -6.03
N PRO A 79 11.97 -2.94 -6.77
CA PRO A 79 12.05 -2.31 -8.08
C PRO A 79 12.67 -0.93 -7.98
N GLU A 80 13.59 -0.64 -8.88
CA GLU A 80 14.25 0.65 -9.03
C GLU A 80 13.49 1.54 -10.03
N GLN A 81 13.84 2.81 -10.10
CA GLN A 81 13.24 3.76 -11.05
C GLN A 81 13.36 3.31 -12.52
N TRP A 82 14.43 2.61 -12.85
CA TRP A 82 14.74 2.17 -14.20
C TRP A 82 14.35 0.71 -14.49
N ASP A 83 13.55 0.12 -13.63
CA ASP A 83 13.04 -1.22 -13.86
C ASP A 83 12.13 -1.31 -15.09
N LEU A 84 11.99 -2.51 -15.61
CA LEU A 84 11.15 -2.77 -16.77
C LEU A 84 9.71 -2.36 -16.48
N VAL A 85 9.17 -1.47 -17.32
CA VAL A 85 7.80 -0.99 -17.22
C VAL A 85 6.84 -1.99 -17.85
N PRO A 86 5.84 -2.51 -17.13
CA PRO A 86 4.83 -3.36 -17.73
C PRO A 86 3.92 -2.58 -18.65
N THR A 87 3.37 -3.24 -19.65
CA THR A 87 2.25 -2.73 -20.44
C THR A 87 0.95 -3.14 -19.76
N VAL A 88 0.07 -2.21 -19.49
CA VAL A 88 -1.26 -2.52 -18.97
C VAL A 88 -2.16 -2.93 -20.10
N SER A 89 -2.79 -4.08 -20.00
CA SER A 89 -3.73 -4.58 -20.99
C SER A 89 -5.17 -4.17 -20.71
N ASN A 90 -5.59 -4.13 -19.43
CA ASN A 90 -6.98 -3.88 -19.06
C ASN A 90 -7.16 -3.53 -17.59
N ARG A 91 -8.27 -2.80 -17.28
CA ARG A 91 -8.85 -2.65 -15.96
C ARG A 91 -10.35 -2.87 -16.05
N LYS A 92 -10.90 -3.74 -15.21
CA LYS A 92 -12.32 -4.03 -15.11
C LYS A 92 -12.84 -3.78 -13.73
N VAL A 93 -14.05 -3.29 -13.62
CA VAL A 93 -14.76 -3.08 -12.36
C VAL A 93 -16.06 -3.86 -12.40
N ASP A 94 -16.28 -4.71 -11.40
CA ASP A 94 -17.52 -5.41 -11.18
C ASP A 94 -18.12 -4.97 -9.84
N ARG A 95 -19.18 -4.19 -9.89
CA ARG A 95 -19.85 -3.65 -8.72
C ARG A 95 -20.67 -4.71 -7.99
N ALA A 96 -21.18 -5.71 -8.70
CA ALA A 96 -21.99 -6.76 -8.11
C ALA A 96 -21.14 -7.67 -7.21
N SER A 97 -19.95 -8.02 -7.67
CA SER A 97 -18.97 -8.82 -6.89
C SER A 97 -18.03 -7.96 -6.03
N GLN A 98 -18.16 -6.63 -6.04
CA GLN A 98 -17.28 -5.69 -5.34
C GLN A 98 -15.80 -5.92 -5.70
N THR A 99 -15.48 -5.99 -6.99
CA THR A 99 -14.17 -6.40 -7.49
C THR A 99 -13.61 -5.42 -8.52
N ILE A 100 -12.28 -5.19 -8.47
CA ILE A 100 -11.50 -4.51 -9.50
C ILE A 100 -10.39 -5.46 -9.96
N GLU A 101 -10.29 -5.68 -11.27
CA GLU A 101 -9.23 -6.47 -11.91
C GLU A 101 -8.32 -5.56 -12.74
N THR A 102 -7.02 -5.77 -12.64
CA THR A 102 -6.03 -5.16 -13.53
C THR A 102 -5.12 -6.23 -14.12
N SER A 103 -4.69 -6.03 -15.35
CA SER A 103 -3.77 -6.93 -16.06
C SER A 103 -2.47 -6.21 -16.38
N LEU A 104 -1.36 -6.90 -16.21
CA LEU A 104 -0.02 -6.44 -16.55
C LEU A 104 0.66 -7.41 -17.48
N ARG A 105 1.38 -6.88 -18.49
CA ARG A 105 2.18 -7.65 -19.43
C ARG A 105 3.61 -7.15 -19.47
N TYR A 106 4.54 -8.08 -19.30
CA TYR A 106 5.97 -7.85 -19.51
C TYR A 106 6.40 -8.52 -20.82
N LYS A 107 6.40 -7.76 -21.93
CA LYS A 107 6.62 -8.26 -23.28
C LYS A 107 7.94 -9.00 -23.44
N ASP A 108 9.01 -8.55 -22.80
CA ASP A 108 10.35 -9.11 -22.92
C ASP A 108 10.46 -10.53 -22.33
N TYR A 109 9.51 -10.92 -21.51
CA TYR A 109 9.44 -12.23 -20.88
C TYR A 109 8.24 -13.06 -21.34
N ASP A 110 7.40 -12.53 -22.25
CA ASP A 110 6.09 -13.11 -22.60
C ASP A 110 5.29 -13.48 -21.32
N PHE A 111 5.31 -12.58 -20.35
CA PHE A 111 4.72 -12.81 -19.05
C PHE A 111 3.53 -11.89 -18.80
N ASP A 112 2.39 -12.51 -18.53
CA ASP A 112 1.12 -11.85 -18.20
C ASP A 112 0.70 -12.21 -16.79
N SER A 113 0.14 -11.25 -16.06
CA SER A 113 -0.47 -11.47 -14.77
C SER A 113 -1.74 -10.65 -14.61
N ARG A 114 -2.72 -11.19 -13.89
CA ARG A 114 -3.92 -10.47 -13.48
C ARG A 114 -3.94 -10.34 -11.97
N VAL A 115 -4.18 -9.13 -11.49
CA VAL A 115 -4.37 -8.83 -10.07
C VAL A 115 -5.83 -8.48 -9.86
N VAL A 116 -6.51 -9.25 -9.01
CA VAL A 116 -7.93 -9.11 -8.70
C VAL A 116 -8.05 -8.67 -7.25
N VAL A 117 -8.68 -7.53 -7.02
CA VAL A 117 -8.91 -6.97 -5.70
C VAL A 117 -10.39 -6.99 -5.40
N THR A 118 -10.79 -7.62 -4.30
CA THR A 118 -12.19 -7.79 -3.90
C THR A 118 -12.38 -7.27 -2.48
N ALA A 119 -13.44 -6.51 -2.23
CA ALA A 119 -13.81 -6.09 -0.89
C ALA A 119 -14.10 -7.31 0.01
N LYS A 120 -13.54 -7.32 1.22
CA LYS A 120 -13.67 -8.43 2.17
C LYS A 120 -13.71 -7.94 3.61
N GLY A 121 -14.89 -7.68 4.11
CA GLY A 121 -15.08 -7.14 5.46
C GLY A 121 -14.30 -5.83 5.65
N LYS A 122 -13.41 -5.78 6.62
CA LYS A 122 -12.62 -4.59 6.98
C LYS A 122 -11.49 -4.26 6.00
N GLY A 123 -11.26 -5.10 5.00
CA GLY A 123 -10.14 -4.97 4.08
C GLY A 123 -10.48 -5.42 2.67
N VAL A 124 -9.44 -5.79 1.95
CA VAL A 124 -9.53 -6.34 0.60
C VAL A 124 -8.77 -7.67 0.52
N GLU A 125 -9.29 -8.57 -0.30
CA GLU A 125 -8.53 -9.71 -0.80
C GLU A 125 -7.84 -9.28 -2.10
N ILE A 126 -6.53 -9.50 -2.18
CA ILE A 126 -5.72 -9.29 -3.38
C ILE A 126 -5.30 -10.67 -3.87
N ALA A 127 -5.75 -11.06 -5.06
CA ALA A 127 -5.42 -12.34 -5.67
C ALA A 127 -4.66 -12.16 -6.98
N VAL A 128 -3.65 -12.99 -7.20
CA VAL A 128 -2.90 -13.04 -8.47
C VAL A 128 -3.32 -14.26 -9.26
N TYR A 129 -3.63 -14.05 -10.54
CA TYR A 129 -3.98 -15.08 -11.50
C TYR A 129 -2.97 -15.10 -12.63
N LEU A 130 -2.59 -16.31 -13.04
CA LEU A 130 -1.72 -16.58 -14.18
C LEU A 130 -2.40 -17.52 -15.17
N ASP A 131 -2.42 -17.16 -16.45
CA ASP A 131 -2.93 -18.03 -17.51
C ASP A 131 -1.86 -19.01 -18.01
N LYS A 132 -0.58 -18.64 -17.86
CA LYS A 132 0.61 -19.46 -18.09
C LYS A 132 1.49 -19.48 -16.86
N PRO A 133 2.27 -20.54 -16.61
CA PRO A 133 3.24 -20.54 -15.51
C PRO A 133 4.25 -19.40 -15.63
N VAL A 134 4.83 -19.03 -14.49
CA VAL A 134 5.96 -18.06 -14.44
C VAL A 134 7.07 -18.55 -15.38
N PRO A 135 7.57 -17.72 -16.31
CA PRO A 135 8.69 -18.07 -17.17
C PRO A 135 9.94 -18.43 -16.36
N LYS A 136 10.73 -19.39 -16.86
CA LYS A 136 11.95 -19.88 -16.18
C LYS A 136 12.90 -18.77 -15.73
N ALA A 137 13.06 -17.73 -16.53
CA ALA A 137 13.91 -16.57 -16.21
C ALA A 137 13.40 -15.75 -15.02
N LEU A 138 12.12 -15.87 -14.67
CA LEU A 138 11.45 -15.13 -13.60
C LEU A 138 11.12 -15.99 -12.37
N GLU A 139 11.37 -17.29 -12.41
CA GLU A 139 11.19 -18.18 -11.24
C GLU A 139 12.06 -17.71 -10.07
N GLY A 140 11.46 -17.62 -8.89
CA GLY A 140 12.10 -17.09 -7.68
C GLY A 140 12.40 -15.59 -7.72
N LYS A 141 11.90 -14.88 -8.74
CA LYS A 141 12.08 -13.42 -8.92
C LYS A 141 10.76 -12.68 -9.01
N ALA A 142 9.81 -13.14 -9.84
CA ALA A 142 8.50 -12.49 -9.95
C ALA A 142 7.68 -12.67 -8.67
N GLY A 143 7.01 -11.60 -8.23
CA GLY A 143 6.20 -11.60 -7.01
C GLY A 143 5.22 -10.44 -6.94
N LEU A 144 4.22 -10.57 -6.08
CA LEU A 144 3.33 -9.47 -5.71
C LEU A 144 4.05 -8.59 -4.70
N ASN A 145 4.14 -7.30 -4.97
CA ASN A 145 4.69 -6.28 -4.08
C ASN A 145 3.60 -5.35 -3.57
N LEU A 146 3.82 -4.77 -2.38
CA LEU A 146 3.16 -3.56 -1.89
C LEU A 146 4.22 -2.73 -1.17
N GLU A 147 4.36 -1.46 -1.55
CA GLU A 147 5.46 -0.58 -1.17
C GLU A 147 4.99 0.43 -0.14
N PHE A 148 5.50 0.36 1.09
CA PHE A 148 5.13 1.24 2.20
C PHE A 148 6.10 2.42 2.32
N LEU A 149 5.55 3.63 2.49
CA LEU A 149 6.34 4.86 2.53
C LEU A 149 7.11 4.99 3.86
N PRO A 150 8.44 5.10 3.84
CA PRO A 150 9.24 5.24 5.06
C PRO A 150 8.83 6.44 5.92
N SER A 151 8.43 7.56 5.30
CA SER A 151 7.92 8.73 6.03
C SER A 151 6.74 8.42 6.96
N GLN A 152 6.03 7.31 6.72
CA GLN A 152 4.90 6.88 7.52
C GLN A 152 5.23 5.73 8.47
N TYR A 153 6.36 5.01 8.25
CA TYR A 153 6.64 3.76 8.98
C TYR A 153 8.00 3.69 9.66
N TRP A 154 9.00 4.52 9.30
CA TRP A 154 10.32 4.42 9.93
C TRP A 154 10.26 4.54 11.46
N GLY A 155 10.99 3.69 12.15
CA GLY A 155 11.03 3.64 13.60
C GLY A 155 9.76 3.10 14.27
N LYS A 156 8.67 2.86 13.51
CA LYS A 156 7.45 2.24 14.02
C LYS A 156 7.63 0.74 14.20
N ALA A 157 6.86 0.18 15.13
CA ALA A 157 6.84 -1.27 15.34
C ALA A 157 6.16 -1.99 14.19
N TYR A 158 6.55 -3.24 13.96
CA TYR A 158 5.76 -4.23 13.24
C TYR A 158 5.80 -5.58 13.97
N LEU A 159 4.83 -6.44 13.66
CA LEU A 159 4.81 -7.83 14.14
C LEU A 159 4.79 -8.75 12.93
N MET A 160 5.79 -9.63 12.81
CA MET A 160 5.79 -10.72 11.83
C MET A 160 5.51 -12.02 12.56
N ASP A 161 4.33 -12.63 12.29
CA ASP A 161 3.81 -13.80 13.01
C ASP A 161 3.87 -13.64 14.54
N GLY A 162 3.51 -12.44 15.02
CA GLY A 162 3.55 -12.07 16.42
C GLY A 162 4.92 -11.70 16.98
N ARG A 163 6.01 -11.88 16.22
CA ARG A 163 7.35 -11.43 16.64
C ARG A 163 7.52 -9.95 16.39
N PRO A 164 7.82 -9.15 17.44
CA PRO A 164 7.97 -7.71 17.32
C PRO A 164 9.35 -7.32 16.80
N ASP A 165 9.38 -6.31 15.90
CA ASP A 165 10.59 -5.58 15.53
C ASP A 165 10.19 -4.16 15.07
N ARG A 166 11.14 -3.37 14.59
CA ARG A 166 10.93 -1.99 14.15
C ARG A 166 11.46 -1.77 12.74
N PHE A 167 10.72 -0.99 11.97
CA PHE A 167 11.22 -0.49 10.70
C PHE A 167 12.50 0.33 10.91
N PRO A 168 13.61 -0.02 10.25
CA PRO A 168 14.88 0.68 10.44
C PRO A 168 14.76 2.13 9.94
N ARG A 169 15.22 3.09 10.76
CA ARG A 169 15.24 4.50 10.36
C ARG A 169 16.19 4.74 9.18
N TYR A 170 17.33 4.07 9.20
CA TYR A 170 18.36 4.16 8.17
C TYR A 170 18.42 2.85 7.37
N ALA A 171 18.85 2.92 6.11
CA ALA A 171 19.02 1.75 5.27
C ALA A 171 20.24 0.91 5.76
N VAL A 172 19.97 -0.14 6.53
CA VAL A 172 20.99 -0.98 7.17
C VAL A 172 20.72 -2.48 6.97
N SER A 173 19.87 -2.84 6.03
CA SER A 173 19.53 -4.24 5.75
C SER A 173 20.76 -5.04 5.34
N LYS A 174 20.77 -6.31 5.72
CA LYS A 174 21.76 -7.28 5.18
C LYS A 174 21.56 -7.42 3.68
N THR A 175 22.64 -7.63 2.96
CA THR A 175 22.63 -7.77 1.51
C THR A 175 23.37 -9.03 1.07
N VAL A 176 23.08 -9.47 -0.15
CA VAL A 176 23.82 -10.49 -0.87
C VAL A 176 24.31 -9.92 -2.20
N THR A 177 25.50 -10.34 -2.64
CA THR A 177 26.04 -9.93 -3.92
C THR A 177 25.82 -11.03 -4.95
N LYS A 178 25.13 -10.72 -6.04
CA LYS A 178 24.77 -11.62 -7.12
C LYS A 178 25.44 -11.24 -8.44
N PRO A 179 25.67 -12.19 -9.38
CA PRO A 179 26.10 -11.86 -10.73
C PRO A 179 25.07 -11.01 -11.48
N ASN A 180 25.50 -10.05 -12.29
CA ASN A 180 24.61 -9.22 -13.10
C ASN A 180 23.77 -10.04 -14.11
N SER A 181 24.25 -11.23 -14.50
CA SER A 181 23.48 -12.17 -15.33
C SER A 181 22.14 -12.63 -14.71
N GLU A 182 22.00 -12.51 -13.39
CA GLU A 182 20.76 -12.82 -12.66
C GLU A 182 19.82 -11.61 -12.52
N LYS A 183 20.31 -10.41 -12.85
CA LYS A 183 19.51 -9.18 -12.75
C LYS A 183 18.40 -9.18 -13.79
N ILE A 184 17.22 -8.72 -13.40
CA ILE A 184 16.14 -8.46 -14.34
C ILE A 184 16.55 -7.29 -15.24
N LYS A 185 16.25 -7.38 -16.54
CA LYS A 185 16.49 -6.28 -17.49
C LYS A 185 15.86 -5.01 -16.97
N GLN A 186 16.63 -3.95 -17.06
CA GLN A 186 16.18 -2.60 -16.79
C GLN A 186 15.75 -1.90 -18.09
N PHE A 187 15.46 -0.63 -17.98
CA PHE A 187 14.97 0.22 -19.05
C PHE A 187 15.74 0.06 -20.39
N LYS A 188 15.00 -0.11 -21.48
CA LYS A 188 15.57 -0.19 -22.85
C LYS A 188 16.01 1.20 -23.31
N GLY A 189 17.26 1.34 -23.67
CA GLY A 189 17.82 2.56 -24.23
C GLY A 189 19.02 3.11 -23.46
N TYR A 190 19.24 2.63 -22.26
CA TYR A 190 20.45 2.93 -21.49
C TYR A 190 21.26 1.66 -21.32
N VAL A 191 22.30 1.51 -22.12
CA VAL A 191 23.20 0.34 -22.03
C VAL A 191 24.22 0.60 -20.93
N THR A 192 24.00 0.01 -19.77
CA THR A 192 24.98 -0.03 -18.69
C THR A 192 25.86 -1.26 -18.84
N SER A 193 26.99 -1.31 -18.10
CA SER A 193 27.78 -2.54 -17.97
C SER A 193 26.94 -3.72 -17.46
N ASP A 194 25.88 -3.44 -16.72
CA ASP A 194 24.94 -4.42 -16.19
C ASP A 194 24.13 -5.13 -17.26
N ASP A 195 23.76 -4.42 -18.33
CA ASP A 195 23.00 -4.98 -19.45
C ASP A 195 23.81 -6.00 -20.25
N ARG A 196 25.12 -6.03 -20.10
CA ARG A 196 26.02 -7.02 -20.70
C ARG A 196 26.16 -8.28 -19.86
N GLY A 197 25.50 -8.35 -18.70
CA GLY A 197 25.60 -9.50 -17.78
C GLY A 197 26.96 -9.64 -17.10
N THR A 198 27.84 -8.62 -17.20
CA THR A 198 29.15 -8.60 -16.55
C THR A 198 29.08 -7.87 -15.21
N GLY A 199 29.96 -8.25 -14.28
CA GLY A 199 30.00 -7.66 -12.94
C GLY A 199 29.00 -8.28 -11.97
N ARG A 200 28.75 -7.56 -10.90
CA ARG A 200 27.90 -8.01 -9.76
C ARG A 200 27.01 -6.86 -9.27
N PHE A 201 25.86 -7.20 -8.74
CA PHE A 201 24.96 -6.27 -8.08
C PHE A 201 24.68 -6.70 -6.64
N VAL A 202 24.23 -5.75 -5.83
CA VAL A 202 23.82 -5.97 -4.45
C VAL A 202 22.30 -6.10 -4.40
N ASP A 203 21.82 -7.15 -3.71
CA ASP A 203 20.40 -7.41 -3.53
C ASP A 203 20.09 -7.44 -2.02
N PRO A 204 19.09 -6.71 -1.52
CA PRO A 204 18.74 -6.74 -0.12
C PRO A 204 18.17 -8.11 0.28
N LEU A 205 18.51 -8.56 1.47
CA LEU A 205 17.83 -9.69 2.11
C LEU A 205 16.60 -9.21 2.85
N PRO A 206 15.57 -10.06 3.03
CA PRO A 206 14.43 -9.70 3.85
C PRO A 206 14.84 -9.29 5.26
N LEU A 207 14.20 -8.29 5.82
CA LEU A 207 14.26 -7.96 7.25
C LEU A 207 13.64 -9.08 8.06
N GLU A 208 12.46 -9.54 7.62
CA GLU A 208 11.70 -10.63 8.23
C GLU A 208 10.90 -11.41 7.19
N THR A 209 10.53 -12.64 7.57
CA THR A 209 9.70 -13.55 6.76
C THR A 209 8.63 -14.21 7.64
N GLY A 210 7.41 -14.33 7.13
CA GLY A 210 6.29 -14.96 7.83
C GLY A 210 5.01 -14.98 7.00
N HIS A 211 3.87 -15.22 7.63
CA HIS A 211 2.57 -15.30 6.96
C HIS A 211 1.59 -14.21 7.38
N THR A 212 1.84 -13.56 8.49
CA THR A 212 1.03 -12.45 9.00
C THR A 212 1.93 -11.31 9.40
N LEU A 213 1.75 -10.15 8.77
CA LEU A 213 2.44 -8.92 9.08
C LEU A 213 1.45 -7.88 9.60
N LEU A 214 1.68 -7.37 10.81
CA LEU A 214 0.95 -6.23 11.37
C LEU A 214 1.89 -5.04 11.46
N LEU A 215 1.63 -4.01 10.68
CA LEU A 215 2.39 -2.76 10.63
C LEU A 215 1.78 -1.75 11.61
N ALA A 216 2.65 -1.02 12.31
CA ALA A 216 2.29 0.05 13.25
C ALA A 216 1.15 -0.32 14.23
N PRO A 217 1.29 -1.41 15.02
CA PRO A 217 0.21 -1.91 15.90
C PRO A 217 -0.22 -0.92 16.96
N ASP A 218 0.65 0.00 17.33
CA ASP A 218 0.47 1.06 18.34
C ASP A 218 -0.06 2.38 17.75
N GLU A 219 -0.24 2.47 16.43
CA GLU A 219 -0.76 3.67 15.76
C GLU A 219 -2.00 3.35 14.91
N PRO A 220 -3.21 3.49 15.46
CA PRO A 220 -4.45 3.15 14.76
C PRO A 220 -4.59 3.79 13.38
N ALA A 221 -4.08 5.00 13.19
CA ALA A 221 -4.14 5.73 11.92
C ALA A 221 -3.15 5.21 10.85
N ARG A 222 -2.27 4.27 11.19
CA ARG A 222 -1.25 3.69 10.29
C ARG A 222 -1.25 2.17 10.30
N MET A 223 -2.05 1.58 11.19
CA MET A 223 -2.09 0.13 11.37
C MET A 223 -2.65 -0.57 10.13
N VAL A 224 -1.88 -1.52 9.58
CA VAL A 224 -2.28 -2.39 8.47
C VAL A 224 -1.93 -3.81 8.83
N LYS A 225 -2.88 -4.74 8.65
CA LYS A 225 -2.61 -6.17 8.74
C LYS A 225 -2.60 -6.79 7.35
N ILE A 226 -1.56 -7.56 7.05
CA ILE A 226 -1.46 -8.35 5.82
C ILE A 226 -1.33 -9.82 6.20
N THR A 227 -2.14 -10.67 5.57
CA THR A 227 -2.09 -12.12 5.77
C THR A 227 -1.97 -12.82 4.42
N SER A 228 -1.06 -13.79 4.33
CA SER A 228 -0.83 -14.63 3.16
C SER A 228 -0.85 -16.11 3.57
N PRO A 229 -1.96 -16.80 3.41
CA PRO A 229 -2.12 -18.18 3.93
C PRO A 229 -1.33 -19.23 3.12
N GLY A 230 -0.97 -18.93 1.88
CA GLY A 230 -0.39 -19.91 0.95
C GLY A 230 1.03 -19.60 0.48
N ALA A 231 1.61 -18.49 0.91
CA ALA A 231 2.97 -18.07 0.53
C ALA A 231 3.57 -17.19 1.62
N ASP A 232 4.89 -17.16 1.71
CA ASP A 232 5.60 -16.27 2.63
C ASP A 232 5.38 -14.79 2.28
N LEU A 233 5.23 -13.97 3.31
CA LEU A 233 5.42 -12.52 3.24
C LEU A 233 6.89 -12.23 3.54
N LEU A 234 7.56 -11.59 2.61
CA LEU A 234 8.94 -11.13 2.73
C LEU A 234 8.92 -9.61 2.94
N LEU A 235 9.46 -9.12 4.05
CA LEU A 235 9.58 -7.69 4.30
C LEU A 235 10.98 -7.22 3.95
N PHE A 236 11.13 -6.29 3.00
CA PHE A 236 12.41 -5.72 2.57
C PHE A 236 12.54 -4.24 2.95
N ASP A 237 13.77 -3.81 3.19
CA ASP A 237 14.15 -2.40 3.13
C ASP A 237 14.74 -2.11 1.74
N GLY A 238 13.91 -1.57 0.84
CA GLY A 238 14.31 -1.27 -0.53
C GLY A 238 15.30 -0.11 -0.64
N ARG A 239 15.43 0.72 0.40
CA ARG A 239 16.33 1.89 0.42
C ARG A 239 17.83 1.52 0.35
N MET A 240 18.15 0.23 0.46
CA MET A 240 19.50 -0.29 0.19
C MET A 240 19.88 -0.20 -1.30
N LEU A 241 18.90 -0.11 -2.20
CA LEU A 241 19.12 0.07 -3.63
C LEU A 241 18.98 1.55 -4.02
N ALA A 242 19.80 1.96 -4.99
CA ALA A 242 19.65 3.29 -5.57
C ALA A 242 18.23 3.48 -6.14
N GLN A 243 17.65 4.64 -5.90
CA GLN A 243 16.35 5.04 -6.43
C GLN A 243 15.15 4.19 -5.99
N ASN A 244 15.31 3.30 -5.02
CA ASN A 244 14.21 2.70 -4.29
C ASN A 244 14.05 3.41 -2.93
N GLY A 245 12.85 3.86 -2.62
CA GLY A 245 12.59 4.67 -1.43
C GLY A 245 11.65 4.01 -0.41
N TRP A 246 11.35 2.70 -0.51
CA TRP A 246 10.24 2.09 0.22
C TRP A 246 10.64 0.89 1.07
N TYR A 247 9.80 0.58 2.07
CA TYR A 247 9.73 -0.75 2.64
C TYR A 247 8.80 -1.60 1.78
N VAL A 248 9.26 -2.76 1.35
CA VAL A 248 8.51 -3.60 0.40
C VAL A 248 8.04 -4.87 1.09
N VAL A 249 6.73 -5.09 1.09
CA VAL A 249 6.14 -6.38 1.42
C VAL A 249 5.96 -7.16 0.13
N ARG A 250 6.39 -8.42 0.10
CA ARG A 250 6.42 -9.22 -1.11
C ARG A 250 6.08 -10.68 -0.84
N SER A 251 5.39 -11.31 -1.81
CA SER A 251 5.31 -12.77 -1.93
C SER A 251 5.73 -13.21 -3.32
N LEU A 252 6.58 -14.21 -3.41
CA LEU A 252 6.99 -14.79 -4.70
C LEU A 252 5.84 -15.57 -5.33
N LEU A 253 5.74 -15.51 -6.66
CA LEU A 253 4.82 -16.33 -7.40
C LEU A 253 5.36 -17.77 -7.49
N PRO A 254 4.53 -18.79 -7.25
CA PRO A 254 4.97 -20.19 -7.31
C PRO A 254 5.28 -20.59 -8.75
N ALA A 255 6.41 -21.28 -8.95
CA ALA A 255 6.78 -21.86 -10.23
C ALA A 255 5.80 -22.95 -10.67
N GLY A 256 5.59 -23.09 -11.98
CA GLY A 256 4.79 -24.16 -12.59
C GLY A 256 3.29 -24.13 -12.27
N LYS A 257 2.77 -23.07 -11.65
CA LYS A 257 1.35 -22.92 -11.29
C LYS A 257 0.62 -21.98 -12.23
N THR A 258 -0.68 -22.24 -12.43
CA THR A 258 -1.63 -21.39 -13.17
C THR A 258 -2.93 -21.22 -12.38
N GLY A 259 -3.82 -20.38 -12.88
CA GLY A 259 -5.06 -20.03 -12.18
C GLY A 259 -4.79 -19.04 -11.03
N LYS A 260 -5.52 -19.16 -9.94
CA LYS A 260 -5.31 -18.35 -8.71
C LYS A 260 -4.07 -18.86 -7.97
N VAL A 261 -2.94 -18.16 -8.11
CA VAL A 261 -1.63 -18.64 -7.62
C VAL A 261 -1.19 -18.02 -6.31
N LEU A 262 -1.74 -16.86 -5.97
CA LEU A 262 -1.41 -16.14 -4.74
C LEU A 262 -2.65 -15.39 -4.20
N THR A 263 -2.75 -15.30 -2.89
CA THR A 263 -3.80 -14.51 -2.22
C THR A 263 -3.24 -13.82 -0.99
N TRP A 264 -3.49 -12.51 -0.88
CA TRP A 264 -3.31 -11.73 0.35
C TRP A 264 -4.66 -11.23 0.84
N THR A 265 -4.81 -11.09 2.16
CA THR A 265 -5.82 -10.24 2.76
C THR A 265 -5.11 -9.02 3.34
N VAL A 266 -5.54 -7.82 2.96
CA VAL A 266 -4.98 -6.55 3.45
C VAL A 266 -6.08 -5.79 4.17
N GLU A 267 -5.87 -5.57 5.48
CA GLU A 267 -6.83 -4.95 6.39
C GLU A 267 -6.25 -3.65 6.95
N PRO A 268 -6.41 -2.51 6.26
CA PRO A 268 -6.07 -1.21 6.80
C PRO A 268 -7.08 -0.83 7.90
N ASN A 269 -6.62 -0.30 9.02
CA ASN A 269 -7.50 0.02 10.13
C ASN A 269 -8.30 1.31 9.89
N ALA A 270 -9.63 1.20 9.87
CA ALA A 270 -10.51 2.35 9.79
C ALA A 270 -10.89 2.82 11.21
N ILE A 271 -10.69 4.11 11.48
CA ILE A 271 -11.07 4.73 12.75
C ILE A 271 -12.51 5.24 12.65
N LYS A 272 -13.38 4.71 13.50
CA LYS A 272 -14.79 5.12 13.53
C LYS A 272 -14.92 6.61 13.86
N GLY A 273 -15.67 7.34 13.04
CA GLY A 273 -15.91 8.77 13.26
C GLY A 273 -14.75 9.67 12.85
N TRP A 274 -13.71 9.13 12.19
CA TRP A 274 -12.61 9.95 11.70
C TRP A 274 -13.12 10.93 10.63
N ILE A 275 -12.70 12.19 10.77
CA ILE A 275 -12.98 13.28 9.84
C ILE A 275 -11.65 13.96 9.53
N ARG A 276 -11.38 14.20 8.26
CA ARG A 276 -10.19 14.94 7.83
C ARG A 276 -10.31 16.40 8.26
N GLU A 277 -9.23 16.94 8.81
CA GLU A 277 -9.16 18.37 9.10
C GLU A 277 -9.40 19.21 7.83
N PRO A 278 -10.06 20.37 7.96
CA PRO A 278 -10.26 21.26 6.83
C PRO A 278 -8.94 21.67 6.17
N ASN A 279 -8.90 21.62 4.85
CA ASN A 279 -7.78 22.14 4.08
C ASN A 279 -8.13 23.53 3.54
N ILE A 280 -7.23 24.50 3.71
CA ILE A 280 -7.42 25.88 3.24
C ILE A 280 -6.51 26.13 2.05
N GLY A 281 -7.11 26.21 0.87
CA GLY A 281 -6.44 26.56 -0.37
C GLY A 281 -6.53 28.07 -0.64
N PHE A 282 -5.39 28.69 -0.91
CA PHE A 282 -5.29 30.09 -1.30
C PHE A 282 -4.10 30.29 -2.26
N SER A 283 -4.02 31.49 -2.90
CA SER A 283 -2.92 31.78 -3.79
C SER A 283 -1.58 31.88 -3.03
N GLN A 284 -0.66 30.97 -3.29
CA GLN A 284 0.69 30.97 -2.68
C GLN A 284 1.61 32.08 -3.22
N VAL A 285 1.31 32.62 -4.39
CA VAL A 285 2.02 33.80 -4.96
C VAL A 285 1.50 35.12 -4.40
N GLY A 286 0.46 35.06 -3.54
CA GLY A 286 -0.17 36.22 -2.93
C GLY A 286 -1.22 36.89 -3.82
N TYR A 287 -1.62 38.10 -3.43
CA TYR A 287 -2.63 38.93 -4.10
C TYR A 287 -2.16 40.38 -4.16
N ILE A 288 -2.35 41.04 -5.28
CA ILE A 288 -2.16 42.48 -5.35
C ILE A 288 -3.29 43.21 -4.58
N PRO A 289 -3.08 44.46 -4.10
CA PRO A 289 -4.07 45.16 -3.27
C PRO A 289 -5.46 45.27 -3.88
N SER A 290 -5.56 45.48 -5.17
CA SER A 290 -6.83 45.64 -5.92
C SER A 290 -7.51 44.30 -6.31
N GLN A 291 -6.82 43.17 -6.16
CA GLN A 291 -7.34 41.85 -6.53
C GLN A 291 -8.28 41.30 -5.46
N PRO A 292 -9.40 40.67 -5.81
CA PRO A 292 -10.21 39.90 -4.88
C PRO A 292 -9.37 38.81 -4.19
N LYS A 293 -9.47 38.74 -2.86
CA LYS A 293 -8.78 37.69 -2.06
C LYS A 293 -9.75 36.54 -1.88
N VAL A 294 -9.36 35.37 -2.33
CA VAL A 294 -10.18 34.15 -2.28
C VAL A 294 -9.43 33.07 -1.55
N ALA A 295 -10.05 32.44 -0.59
CA ALA A 295 -9.61 31.18 0.00
C ALA A 295 -10.73 30.14 -0.14
N VAL A 296 -10.36 28.90 -0.40
CA VAL A 296 -11.28 27.76 -0.48
C VAL A 296 -11.05 26.89 0.72
N ILE A 297 -12.10 26.61 1.49
CA ILE A 297 -12.07 25.68 2.61
C ILE A 297 -12.67 24.37 2.15
N GLU A 298 -11.83 23.35 2.03
CA GLU A 298 -12.23 22.00 1.65
C GLU A 298 -12.44 21.16 2.90
N LEU A 299 -13.67 20.73 3.12
CA LEU A 299 -14.09 19.89 4.24
C LEU A 299 -14.06 18.40 3.86
N ASP A 300 -14.00 17.52 4.86
CA ASP A 300 -14.32 16.11 4.68
C ASP A 300 -15.81 15.96 4.29
N LYS A 301 -16.10 14.99 3.43
CA LYS A 301 -17.49 14.73 2.98
C LYS A 301 -18.45 14.34 4.12
N ASN A 302 -17.89 13.86 5.25
CA ASN A 302 -18.63 13.48 6.44
C ASN A 302 -18.68 14.60 7.50
N ASP A 303 -18.04 15.74 7.22
CA ASP A 303 -18.05 16.89 8.13
C ASP A 303 -19.31 17.73 7.95
N GLN A 304 -19.60 18.55 8.96
CA GLN A 304 -20.70 19.50 8.89
C GLN A 304 -20.25 20.77 8.17
N PRO A 305 -21.12 21.40 7.36
CA PRO A 305 -20.82 22.68 6.75
C PRO A 305 -20.46 23.73 7.80
N LEU A 306 -19.39 24.50 7.54
CA LEU A 306 -18.99 25.61 8.41
C LEU A 306 -19.96 26.77 8.27
N ALA A 307 -20.47 27.27 9.38
CA ALA A 307 -21.36 28.45 9.40
C ALA A 307 -20.60 29.75 9.07
N LYS A 308 -19.32 29.83 9.42
CA LYS A 308 -18.45 30.99 9.17
C LYS A 308 -16.97 30.61 9.20
N ALA A 309 -16.17 31.43 8.55
CA ALA A 309 -14.71 31.45 8.69
C ALA A 309 -14.26 32.85 9.12
N SER A 310 -13.16 32.95 9.86
CA SER A 310 -12.59 34.22 10.31
C SER A 310 -11.15 34.34 9.83
N LEU A 311 -10.80 35.52 9.34
CA LEU A 311 -9.42 35.84 8.94
C LEU A 311 -8.79 36.72 10.03
N TYR A 312 -7.63 36.33 10.51
CA TYR A 312 -6.88 37.11 11.49
C TYR A 312 -5.58 37.62 10.89
N LYS A 313 -5.25 38.88 11.16
CA LYS A 313 -3.92 39.43 10.89
C LYS A 313 -3.02 39.06 12.08
N ILE A 314 -1.90 38.42 11.80
CA ILE A 314 -0.85 38.17 12.82
C ILE A 314 -0.06 39.46 12.95
N GLY A 315 -0.08 40.09 14.13
CA GLY A 315 0.72 41.26 14.47
C GLY A 315 2.04 40.83 15.14
N ASN A 316 2.98 41.77 15.21
CA ASN A 316 4.24 41.60 15.93
C ASN A 316 4.07 42.21 17.37
N ASP A 317 3.13 41.71 18.16
CA ASP A 317 2.98 42.11 19.55
C ASP A 317 3.55 41.03 20.47
#